data_573eb532317668a2148df5d5b65089b8
#
_entry.id   573eb532317668a2148df5d5b65089b8
#
_cell.length_a   1.000
_cell.length_b   1.000
_cell.length_c   1.000
_cell.angle_alpha   90.00
_cell.angle_beta   90.00
_cell.angle_gamma   90.00
#
_symmetry.space_group_name_H-M   'P 1'
#
loop_
_entity.id
_entity.type
_entity.pdbx_description
1 polymer ?
#
loop_
_entity_poly.entity_id
_entity_poly.type
_entity_poly.pdbx_seq_one_letter_code
_entity_poly.pdbx_strand_id
1 'polypeptide(L)'
;MKKIAIFLYCFLSLQILQAQTFNAALATMLQDTLNTYVGQISNIKGMEASVYIPGQGIWTGVVGNSYSGQPITSNMRMGIASNTKLFVATIMLMLDEENVLSLDDHLSQWLPTYPNVNPNITIRQLLNHRSGISDPLFVSPWMDTIMANPTRVFTPNEVMSWVGAPLFATGTNFGYSNINYILAGMIAQNATGFHISQLIRDRILTPLNMDSTFYDVEEPENGIIAHRWWNNVDYNDTSRVGLNT
;
A
#
# COMPACT_ATOMS: atom_id res chain seq x y z
N MET A 1 -70.99 -10.30 -27.25
CA MET A 1 -69.80 -9.55 -26.88
C MET A 1 -68.77 -10.56 -26.42
N LYS A 2 -67.78 -10.93 -27.30
CA LYS A 2 -66.73 -11.92 -26.97
C LYS A 2 -65.56 -11.17 -26.30
N LYS A 3 -65.22 -11.54 -25.06
CA LYS A 3 -64.02 -11.05 -24.37
C LYS A 3 -62.81 -11.82 -24.86
N ILE A 4 -61.89 -11.13 -25.54
CA ILE A 4 -60.60 -11.68 -25.97
C ILE A 4 -59.65 -11.50 -24.77
N ALA A 5 -59.19 -12.62 -24.19
CA ALA A 5 -58.14 -12.62 -23.16
C ALA A 5 -56.77 -12.65 -23.89
N ILE A 6 -56.02 -11.59 -23.73
CA ILE A 6 -54.62 -11.51 -24.23
C ILE A 6 -53.74 -12.09 -23.11
N PHE A 7 -53.13 -13.26 -23.37
CA PHE A 7 -52.09 -13.85 -22.54
C PHE A 7 -50.75 -13.21 -22.95
N LEU A 8 -50.23 -12.36 -22.05
CA LEU A 8 -48.90 -11.81 -22.18
C LEU A 8 -47.87 -12.84 -21.67
N TYR A 9 -47.20 -13.56 -22.57
CA TYR A 9 -46.06 -14.41 -22.20
C TYR A 9 -44.84 -13.53 -21.95
N CYS A 10 -44.51 -13.27 -20.67
CA CYS A 10 -43.21 -12.77 -20.30
C CYS A 10 -42.18 -13.89 -20.41
N PHE A 11 -41.40 -13.88 -21.53
CA PHE A 11 -40.17 -14.65 -21.59
C PHE A 11 -39.14 -14.02 -20.64
N LEU A 12 -39.03 -14.51 -19.43
CA LEU A 12 -37.83 -14.29 -18.62
C LEU A 12 -36.69 -15.11 -19.26
N SER A 13 -35.86 -14.48 -20.04
CA SER A 13 -34.56 -15.05 -20.41
C SER A 13 -33.70 -15.06 -19.14
N LEU A 14 -33.64 -16.20 -18.45
CA LEU A 14 -32.59 -16.47 -17.48
C LEU A 14 -31.25 -16.46 -18.29
N GLN A 15 -30.56 -15.35 -18.26
CA GLN A 15 -29.14 -15.35 -18.60
C GLN A 15 -28.44 -16.09 -17.46
N ILE A 16 -28.10 -17.35 -17.70
CA ILE A 16 -27.17 -18.06 -16.85
C ILE A 16 -25.85 -17.32 -17.00
N LEU A 17 -25.52 -16.48 -16.01
CA LEU A 17 -24.16 -15.98 -15.85
C LEU A 17 -23.28 -17.23 -15.64
N GLN A 18 -22.67 -17.70 -16.73
CA GLN A 18 -21.58 -18.66 -16.57
C GLN A 18 -20.47 -17.92 -15.81
N ALA A 19 -20.18 -18.39 -14.61
CA ALA A 19 -18.99 -17.96 -13.89
C ALA A 19 -17.79 -18.17 -14.83
N GLN A 20 -17.15 -17.07 -15.20
CA GLN A 20 -15.98 -17.14 -16.06
C GLN A 20 -14.89 -17.88 -15.29
N THR A 21 -14.50 -19.05 -15.78
CA THR A 21 -13.45 -19.85 -15.18
C THR A 21 -12.12 -19.47 -15.82
N PHE A 22 -11.14 -19.16 -14.96
CA PHE A 22 -9.78 -18.90 -15.41
C PHE A 22 -9.23 -20.09 -16.21
N ASN A 23 -8.47 -19.84 -17.27
CA ASN A 23 -7.92 -20.88 -18.13
C ASN A 23 -7.03 -21.83 -17.31
N ALA A 24 -7.39 -23.11 -17.24
CA ALA A 24 -6.72 -24.10 -16.41
C ALA A 24 -5.24 -24.33 -16.81
N ALA A 25 -4.94 -24.35 -18.12
CA ALA A 25 -3.57 -24.53 -18.59
C ALA A 25 -2.69 -23.34 -18.19
N LEU A 26 -3.23 -22.11 -18.31
CA LEU A 26 -2.53 -20.91 -17.88
C LEU A 26 -2.36 -20.88 -16.36
N ALA A 27 -3.38 -21.28 -15.58
CA ALA A 27 -3.28 -21.40 -14.13
C ALA A 27 -2.15 -22.34 -13.69
N THR A 28 -2.02 -23.48 -14.37
CA THR A 28 -0.91 -24.43 -14.12
C THR A 28 0.45 -23.78 -14.43
N MET A 29 0.58 -23.14 -15.60
CA MET A 29 1.84 -22.46 -15.96
C MET A 29 2.23 -21.35 -14.96
N LEU A 30 1.27 -20.58 -14.49
CA LEU A 30 1.50 -19.53 -13.49
C LEU A 30 1.95 -20.14 -12.16
N GLN A 31 1.32 -21.23 -11.71
CA GLN A 31 1.71 -21.91 -10.48
C GLN A 31 3.10 -22.54 -10.59
N ASP A 32 3.42 -23.19 -11.71
CA ASP A 32 4.76 -23.76 -11.94
C ASP A 32 5.84 -22.69 -11.97
N THR A 33 5.53 -21.54 -12.56
CA THR A 33 6.41 -20.37 -12.56
C THR A 33 6.66 -19.88 -11.12
N LEU A 34 5.60 -19.73 -10.34
CA LEU A 34 5.68 -19.29 -8.95
C LEU A 34 6.52 -20.25 -8.10
N ASN A 35 6.28 -21.55 -8.23
CA ASN A 35 7.02 -22.62 -7.55
C ASN A 35 8.52 -22.57 -7.91
N THR A 36 8.82 -22.37 -9.18
CA THR A 36 10.19 -22.28 -9.69
C THR A 36 10.94 -21.09 -9.10
N TYR A 37 10.30 -19.90 -9.11
CA TYR A 37 10.92 -18.68 -8.58
C TYR A 37 11.23 -18.79 -7.08
N VAL A 38 10.29 -19.24 -6.28
CA VAL A 38 10.51 -19.37 -4.83
C VAL A 38 11.59 -20.41 -4.54
N GLY A 39 11.68 -21.49 -5.31
CA GLY A 39 12.74 -22.50 -5.18
C GLY A 39 14.14 -21.96 -5.51
N GLN A 40 14.26 -20.92 -6.32
CA GLN A 40 15.54 -20.32 -6.73
C GLN A 40 16.05 -19.21 -5.81
N ILE A 41 15.18 -18.59 -5.00
CA ILE A 41 15.54 -17.43 -4.17
C ILE A 41 15.60 -17.85 -2.70
N SER A 42 16.81 -18.08 -2.19
CA SER A 42 17.05 -18.66 -0.86
C SER A 42 16.44 -17.90 0.33
N ASN A 43 16.17 -16.58 0.16
CA ASN A 43 15.68 -15.74 1.25
C ASN A 43 14.16 -15.53 1.23
N ILE A 44 13.44 -16.04 0.23
CA ILE A 44 11.99 -16.00 0.17
C ILE A 44 11.43 -17.23 0.90
N LYS A 45 10.62 -16.98 1.92
CA LYS A 45 9.97 -18.06 2.71
C LYS A 45 8.68 -18.53 2.04
N GLY A 46 7.99 -17.63 1.38
CA GLY A 46 6.79 -17.91 0.62
C GLY A 46 6.35 -16.70 -0.18
N MET A 47 5.44 -16.93 -1.09
CA MET A 47 4.94 -15.89 -2.01
C MET A 47 3.47 -16.16 -2.35
N GLU A 48 2.74 -15.08 -2.54
CA GLU A 48 1.43 -15.06 -3.16
C GLU A 48 1.49 -14.22 -4.45
N ALA A 49 0.77 -14.65 -5.47
CA ALA A 49 0.61 -13.92 -6.71
C ALA A 49 -0.83 -14.01 -7.20
N SER A 50 -1.35 -12.89 -7.73
CA SER A 50 -2.66 -12.86 -8.38
C SER A 50 -2.56 -12.27 -9.78
N VAL A 51 -3.30 -12.86 -10.72
CA VAL A 51 -3.37 -12.40 -12.11
C VAL A 51 -4.83 -12.24 -12.50
N TYR A 52 -5.20 -11.02 -12.87
CA TYR A 52 -6.52 -10.74 -13.42
C TYR A 52 -6.47 -10.71 -14.94
N ILE A 53 -7.37 -11.46 -15.59
CA ILE A 53 -7.55 -11.42 -17.06
C ILE A 53 -9.01 -11.07 -17.36
N PRO A 54 -9.26 -9.99 -18.11
CA PRO A 54 -10.61 -9.65 -18.54
C PRO A 54 -11.28 -10.83 -19.25
N GLY A 55 -12.49 -11.17 -18.84
CA GLY A 55 -13.22 -12.30 -19.40
C GLY A 55 -12.86 -13.68 -18.85
N GLN A 56 -11.85 -13.80 -18.01
CA GLN A 56 -11.47 -15.06 -17.35
C GLN A 56 -11.51 -14.99 -15.82
N GLY A 57 -11.49 -13.77 -15.25
CA GLY A 57 -11.48 -13.57 -13.80
C GLY A 57 -10.07 -13.52 -13.21
N ILE A 58 -9.93 -13.95 -11.95
CA ILE A 58 -8.68 -13.87 -11.19
C ILE A 58 -8.17 -15.29 -10.93
N TRP A 59 -6.88 -15.50 -11.20
CA TRP A 59 -6.11 -16.59 -10.65
C TRP A 59 -5.31 -16.09 -9.45
N THR A 60 -5.26 -16.88 -8.38
CA THR A 60 -4.37 -16.64 -7.23
C THR A 60 -3.59 -17.90 -6.95
N GLY A 61 -2.27 -17.78 -6.88
CA GLY A 61 -1.35 -18.85 -6.52
C GLY A 61 -0.54 -18.51 -5.28
N VAL A 62 -0.22 -19.54 -4.51
CA VAL A 62 0.60 -19.44 -3.30
C VAL A 62 1.67 -20.50 -3.30
N VAL A 63 2.79 -20.22 -2.64
CA VAL A 63 3.90 -21.17 -2.47
C VAL A 63 4.68 -20.85 -1.19
N GLY A 64 5.26 -21.88 -0.57
CA GLY A 64 6.10 -21.75 0.62
C GLY A 64 5.31 -21.59 1.92
N ASN A 65 6.00 -21.11 2.94
CA ASN A 65 5.48 -21.06 4.30
C ASN A 65 5.49 -19.62 4.84
N SER A 66 4.48 -19.30 5.61
CA SER A 66 4.44 -18.08 6.44
C SER A 66 5.47 -18.21 7.56
N TYR A 67 5.45 -19.33 8.28
CA TYR A 67 6.46 -19.73 9.27
C TYR A 67 6.60 -21.26 9.30
N SER A 68 7.50 -21.78 10.14
CA SER A 68 7.77 -23.23 10.19
C SER A 68 6.49 -24.04 10.43
N GLY A 69 6.17 -24.92 9.49
CA GLY A 69 4.99 -25.77 9.54
C GLY A 69 3.66 -25.12 9.15
N GLN A 70 3.66 -23.83 8.81
CA GLN A 70 2.45 -23.11 8.38
C GLN A 70 2.57 -22.65 6.93
N PRO A 71 1.97 -23.34 5.97
CA PRO A 71 1.92 -22.88 4.58
C PRO A 71 1.24 -21.51 4.42
N ILE A 72 1.69 -20.74 3.45
CA ILE A 72 0.95 -19.55 3.00
C ILE A 72 -0.35 -20.00 2.35
N THR A 73 -1.41 -19.26 2.61
CA THR A 73 -2.73 -19.45 1.99
C THR A 73 -3.21 -18.15 1.38
N SER A 74 -4.02 -18.22 0.33
CA SER A 74 -4.54 -17.06 -0.42
C SER A 74 -5.49 -16.15 0.38
N ASN A 75 -5.82 -16.49 1.60
CA ASN A 75 -6.60 -15.65 2.50
C ASN A 75 -5.75 -14.95 3.57
N MET A 76 -4.43 -15.15 3.57
CA MET A 76 -3.53 -14.40 4.43
C MET A 76 -3.34 -12.96 3.91
N ARG A 77 -3.15 -12.02 4.84
CA ARG A 77 -2.81 -10.64 4.54
C ARG A 77 -1.29 -10.51 4.53
N MET A 78 -0.78 -9.80 3.56
CA MET A 78 0.65 -9.53 3.43
C MET A 78 0.93 -8.04 3.51
N GLY A 79 2.06 -7.68 4.14
CA GLY A 79 2.54 -6.31 4.11
C GLY A 79 2.92 -5.93 2.68
N ILE A 80 2.37 -4.83 2.19
CA ILE A 80 2.62 -4.34 0.82
C ILE A 80 3.73 -3.31 0.73
N ALA A 81 4.35 -2.98 1.88
CA ALA A 81 5.47 -2.05 1.98
C ALA A 81 5.22 -0.76 1.16
N SER A 82 6.17 -0.37 0.32
CA SER A 82 6.10 0.89 -0.45
C SER A 82 4.98 0.98 -1.48
N ASN A 83 4.20 -0.08 -1.73
CA ASN A 83 2.95 0.06 -2.48
C ASN A 83 1.94 0.96 -1.75
N THR A 84 2.07 1.14 -0.43
CA THR A 84 1.33 2.14 0.36
C THR A 84 1.39 3.54 -0.26
N LYS A 85 2.51 3.89 -0.88
CA LYS A 85 2.70 5.19 -1.53
C LYS A 85 1.71 5.47 -2.67
N LEU A 86 1.21 4.43 -3.35
CA LEU A 86 0.15 4.59 -4.35
C LEU A 86 -1.13 5.13 -3.72
N PHE A 87 -1.50 4.64 -2.55
CA PHE A 87 -2.69 5.11 -1.83
C PHE A 87 -2.53 6.54 -1.37
N VAL A 88 -1.38 6.88 -0.76
CA VAL A 88 -1.07 8.25 -0.34
C VAL A 88 -1.07 9.20 -1.53
N ALA A 89 -0.40 8.85 -2.63
CA ALA A 89 -0.37 9.67 -3.83
C ALA A 89 -1.78 9.87 -4.41
N THR A 90 -2.61 8.83 -4.42
CA THR A 90 -4.01 8.91 -4.88
C THR A 90 -4.80 9.91 -4.02
N ILE A 91 -4.67 9.86 -2.70
CA ILE A 91 -5.32 10.85 -1.81
C ILE A 91 -4.85 12.27 -2.15
N MET A 92 -3.54 12.48 -2.33
CA MET A 92 -3.02 13.82 -2.66
C MET A 92 -3.56 14.34 -4.00
N LEU A 93 -3.68 13.47 -5.01
CA LEU A 93 -4.27 13.82 -6.31
C LEU A 93 -5.77 14.13 -6.19
N MET A 94 -6.52 13.38 -5.39
CA MET A 94 -7.93 13.65 -5.14
C MET A 94 -8.12 15.00 -4.43
N LEU A 95 -7.27 15.33 -3.46
CA LEU A 95 -7.32 16.61 -2.75
C LEU A 95 -6.97 17.81 -3.68
N ASP A 96 -6.05 17.61 -4.63
CA ASP A 96 -5.73 18.60 -5.67
C ASP A 96 -6.93 18.79 -6.62
N GLU A 97 -7.56 17.73 -7.08
CA GLU A 97 -8.75 17.78 -7.95
C GLU A 97 -9.93 18.47 -7.24
N GLU A 98 -10.08 18.29 -5.95
CA GLU A 98 -11.10 18.91 -5.10
C GLU A 98 -10.76 20.37 -4.73
N ASN A 99 -9.61 20.89 -5.12
CA ASN A 99 -9.09 22.21 -4.75
C ASN A 99 -8.95 22.42 -3.23
N VAL A 100 -8.74 21.37 -2.45
CA VAL A 100 -8.41 21.42 -1.02
C VAL A 100 -6.96 21.86 -0.81
N LEU A 101 -6.07 21.41 -1.72
CA LEU A 101 -4.68 21.84 -1.83
C LEU A 101 -4.28 21.91 -3.30
N SER A 102 -3.08 22.41 -3.59
CA SER A 102 -2.48 22.30 -4.93
C SER A 102 -1.19 21.47 -4.85
N LEU A 103 -0.95 20.61 -5.84
CA LEU A 103 0.33 19.91 -5.94
C LEU A 103 1.53 20.85 -6.08
N ASP A 104 1.30 22.10 -6.46
CA ASP A 104 2.33 23.14 -6.57
C ASP A 104 2.46 23.99 -5.29
N ASP A 105 1.66 23.71 -4.25
CA ASP A 105 1.83 24.30 -2.92
C ASP A 105 3.18 23.90 -2.32
N HIS A 106 3.79 24.86 -1.60
CA HIS A 106 5.03 24.64 -0.86
C HIS A 106 4.77 23.99 0.50
N LEU A 107 5.75 23.22 1.01
CA LEU A 107 5.71 22.64 2.34
C LEU A 107 5.36 23.65 3.43
N SER A 108 5.95 24.84 3.34
CA SER A 108 5.75 25.92 4.32
C SER A 108 4.31 26.42 4.45
N GLN A 109 3.43 26.11 3.51
CA GLN A 109 2.00 26.45 3.59
C GLN A 109 1.25 25.47 4.51
N TRP A 110 1.76 24.28 4.68
CA TRP A 110 1.09 23.18 5.35
C TRP A 110 1.77 22.69 6.63
N LEU A 111 3.10 22.80 6.69
CA LEU A 111 3.92 22.20 7.75
C LEU A 111 4.87 23.22 8.36
N PRO A 112 5.27 23.03 9.63
CA PRO A 112 6.34 23.81 10.24
C PRO A 112 7.67 23.55 9.52
N THR A 113 8.64 24.42 9.74
CA THR A 113 10.00 24.25 9.23
C THR A 113 10.71 23.12 9.95
N TYR A 114 11.29 22.19 9.22
CA TYR A 114 12.14 21.13 9.75
C TYR A 114 13.62 21.37 9.40
N PRO A 115 14.55 21.01 10.29
CA PRO A 115 15.97 21.04 9.96
C PRO A 115 16.27 20.21 8.70
N ASN A 116 17.17 20.70 7.87
CA ASN A 116 17.61 20.02 6.63
C ASN A 116 16.53 19.81 5.56
N VAL A 117 15.35 20.37 5.72
CA VAL A 117 14.26 20.31 4.75
C VAL A 117 13.99 21.69 4.16
N ASN A 118 14.10 21.81 2.86
CA ASN A 118 13.78 23.07 2.17
C ASN A 118 12.26 23.35 2.25
N PRO A 119 11.82 24.45 2.88
CA PRO A 119 10.41 24.76 3.03
C PRO A 119 9.69 25.08 1.70
N ASN A 120 10.45 25.34 0.63
CA ASN A 120 9.92 25.64 -0.70
C ASN A 120 9.77 24.39 -1.60
N ILE A 121 9.97 23.18 -1.07
CA ILE A 121 9.63 21.94 -1.79
C ILE A 121 8.14 21.94 -2.06
N THR A 122 7.74 21.62 -3.30
CA THR A 122 6.32 21.46 -3.64
C THR A 122 5.84 20.04 -3.33
N ILE A 123 4.53 19.89 -3.11
CA ILE A 123 3.90 18.56 -2.94
C ILE A 123 4.24 17.66 -4.14
N ARG A 124 4.18 18.19 -5.35
CA ARG A 124 4.58 17.50 -6.58
C ARG A 124 6.01 16.95 -6.51
N GLN A 125 6.94 17.73 -5.94
CA GLN A 125 8.34 17.31 -5.79
C GLN A 125 8.53 16.24 -4.70
N LEU A 126 7.66 16.19 -3.70
CA LEU A 126 7.61 15.06 -2.77
C LEU A 126 7.17 13.78 -3.50
N LEU A 127 6.00 13.81 -4.14
CA LEU A 127 5.38 12.63 -4.75
C LEU A 127 6.25 12.00 -5.86
N ASN A 128 7.01 12.81 -6.59
CA ASN A 128 7.90 12.32 -7.65
C ASN A 128 9.37 12.13 -7.22
N HIS A 129 9.64 12.18 -5.90
CA HIS A 129 10.97 11.98 -5.32
C HIS A 129 12.05 12.95 -5.84
N ARG A 130 11.68 14.22 -6.08
CA ARG A 130 12.61 15.29 -6.50
C ARG A 130 12.89 16.31 -5.40
N SER A 131 12.55 16.00 -4.17
CA SER A 131 12.74 16.90 -3.02
C SER A 131 14.21 17.12 -2.66
N GLY A 132 15.04 16.11 -2.83
CA GLY A 132 16.43 16.07 -2.33
C GLY A 132 16.55 15.68 -0.85
N ILE A 133 15.44 15.40 -0.16
CA ILE A 133 15.44 15.02 1.26
C ILE A 133 16.14 13.66 1.43
N SER A 134 17.11 13.59 2.34
CA SER A 134 17.77 12.32 2.69
C SER A 134 16.80 11.37 3.38
N ASP A 135 17.01 10.06 3.18
CA ASP A 135 16.20 9.03 3.82
C ASP A 135 16.98 8.38 4.98
N PRO A 136 16.67 8.69 6.23
CA PRO A 136 17.35 8.10 7.38
C PRO A 136 16.99 6.63 7.62
N LEU A 137 15.86 6.13 7.05
CA LEU A 137 15.32 4.82 7.40
C LEU A 137 16.20 3.64 6.97
N PHE A 138 17.13 3.86 6.03
CA PHE A 138 18.06 2.83 5.58
C PHE A 138 19.51 3.07 6.02
N VAL A 139 19.73 4.00 6.94
CA VAL A 139 21.07 4.36 7.42
C VAL A 139 21.17 4.11 8.91
N SER A 140 22.25 3.41 9.35
CA SER A 140 22.61 3.36 10.77
C SER A 140 22.82 4.79 11.31
N PRO A 141 22.36 5.15 12.50
CA PRO A 141 21.88 4.25 13.58
C PRO A 141 20.37 3.96 13.58
N TRP A 142 19.62 4.42 12.59
CA TRP A 142 18.15 4.35 12.61
C TRP A 142 17.63 2.96 12.40
N MET A 143 18.16 2.22 11.44
CA MET A 143 17.80 0.83 11.27
C MET A 143 18.07 0.04 12.57
N ASP A 144 19.20 0.31 13.23
CA ASP A 144 19.53 -0.33 14.49
C ASP A 144 18.54 0.02 15.60
N THR A 145 18.09 1.29 15.66
CA THR A 145 17.07 1.75 16.61
C THR A 145 15.72 1.09 16.37
N ILE A 146 15.29 0.98 15.10
CA ILE A 146 14.06 0.31 14.70
C ILE A 146 14.14 -1.17 15.06
N MET A 147 15.21 -1.84 14.69
CA MET A 147 15.40 -3.27 14.93
C MET A 147 15.54 -3.63 16.42
N ALA A 148 16.06 -2.70 17.24
CA ALA A 148 16.11 -2.86 18.69
C ALA A 148 14.74 -2.70 19.38
N ASN A 149 13.78 -2.05 18.71
CA ASN A 149 12.44 -1.79 19.24
C ASN A 149 11.36 -2.08 18.19
N PRO A 150 11.23 -3.31 17.73
CA PRO A 150 10.41 -3.64 16.57
C PRO A 150 8.90 -3.46 16.75
N THR A 151 8.44 -3.34 18.00
CA THR A 151 7.03 -3.08 18.33
C THR A 151 6.72 -1.60 18.53
N ARG A 152 7.75 -0.73 18.53
CA ARG A 152 7.55 0.70 18.76
C ARG A 152 6.99 1.37 17.51
N VAL A 153 5.97 2.19 17.73
CA VAL A 153 5.44 3.12 16.71
C VAL A 153 6.21 4.43 16.83
N PHE A 154 6.83 4.88 15.75
CA PHE A 154 7.52 6.15 15.67
C PHE A 154 6.58 7.21 15.09
N THR A 155 6.49 8.35 15.74
CA THR A 155 5.69 9.46 15.21
C THR A 155 6.38 10.12 14.01
N PRO A 156 5.63 10.73 13.09
CA PRO A 156 6.20 11.47 11.96
C PRO A 156 7.24 12.50 12.40
N ASN A 157 6.98 13.25 13.47
CA ASN A 157 7.91 14.26 13.99
C ASN A 157 9.22 13.67 14.54
N GLU A 158 9.16 12.47 15.16
CA GLU A 158 10.38 11.77 15.55
C GLU A 158 11.22 11.41 14.32
N VAL A 159 10.58 10.84 13.30
CA VAL A 159 11.28 10.47 12.05
C VAL A 159 11.88 11.71 11.38
N MET A 160 11.17 12.83 11.38
CA MET A 160 11.67 14.10 10.85
C MET A 160 12.91 14.62 11.57
N SER A 161 13.06 14.32 12.86
CA SER A 161 14.27 14.70 13.61
C SER A 161 15.55 13.99 13.15
N TRP A 162 15.42 12.94 12.33
CA TRP A 162 16.52 12.10 11.83
C TRP A 162 17.00 12.49 10.43
N VAL A 163 16.30 13.41 9.80
CA VAL A 163 16.62 13.84 8.44
C VAL A 163 17.98 14.55 8.42
N GLY A 164 18.92 13.97 7.67
CA GLY A 164 20.27 14.51 7.46
C GLY A 164 20.31 15.57 6.39
N ALA A 165 21.53 15.99 6.04
CA ALA A 165 21.73 16.97 4.99
C ALA A 165 21.08 16.55 3.65
N PRO A 166 20.57 17.51 2.86
CA PRO A 166 19.96 17.20 1.57
C PRO A 166 20.97 16.49 0.63
N LEU A 167 20.48 15.53 -0.15
CA LEU A 167 21.29 14.77 -1.11
C LEU A 167 21.64 15.60 -2.35
N PHE A 168 20.74 16.52 -2.72
CA PHE A 168 20.88 17.44 -3.87
C PHE A 168 19.90 18.61 -3.72
N ALA A 169 20.12 19.65 -4.49
CA ALA A 169 19.19 20.79 -4.52
C ALA A 169 17.82 20.37 -5.07
N THR A 170 16.75 20.81 -4.40
CA THR A 170 15.38 20.50 -4.77
C THR A 170 15.10 20.68 -6.26
N GLY A 171 14.49 19.70 -6.89
CA GLY A 171 14.11 19.70 -8.29
C GLY A 171 15.22 19.30 -9.28
N THR A 172 16.49 19.27 -8.86
CA THR A 172 17.62 19.04 -9.80
C THR A 172 17.87 17.58 -10.14
N ASN A 173 17.46 16.64 -9.27
CA ASN A 173 17.69 15.22 -9.48
C ASN A 173 16.54 14.38 -8.93
N PHE A 174 16.61 13.07 -9.10
CA PHE A 174 15.73 12.06 -8.49
C PHE A 174 16.45 11.38 -7.33
N GLY A 175 15.79 11.22 -6.20
CA GLY A 175 16.29 10.48 -5.05
C GLY A 175 15.14 9.95 -4.21
N TYR A 176 14.95 8.63 -4.23
CA TYR A 176 13.90 7.99 -3.43
C TYR A 176 14.08 8.29 -1.95
N SER A 177 13.01 8.75 -1.30
CA SER A 177 12.98 8.99 0.14
C SER A 177 11.59 8.68 0.70
N ASN A 178 11.53 7.86 1.73
CA ASN A 178 10.30 7.59 2.47
C ASN A 178 9.76 8.85 3.16
N ILE A 179 10.65 9.76 3.55
CA ILE A 179 10.30 11.04 4.18
C ILE A 179 9.34 11.85 3.32
N ASN A 180 9.45 11.77 2.00
CA ASN A 180 8.54 12.46 1.10
C ASN A 180 7.07 12.09 1.33
N TYR A 181 6.80 10.83 1.60
CA TYR A 181 5.45 10.32 1.78
C TYR A 181 4.95 10.46 3.23
N ILE A 182 5.86 10.50 4.20
CA ILE A 182 5.54 10.94 5.56
C ILE A 182 5.04 12.39 5.54
N LEU A 183 5.78 13.28 4.88
CA LEU A 183 5.38 14.68 4.72
C LEU A 183 4.06 14.82 3.95
N ALA A 184 3.85 14.04 2.89
CA ALA A 184 2.58 14.05 2.15
C ALA A 184 1.40 13.63 3.03
N GLY A 185 1.54 12.60 3.86
CA GLY A 185 0.52 12.20 4.84
C GLY A 185 0.22 13.30 5.87
N MET A 186 1.27 13.95 6.40
CA MET A 186 1.10 15.08 7.32
C MET A 186 0.38 16.27 6.68
N ILE A 187 0.69 16.57 5.41
CA ILE A 187 0.00 17.62 4.64
C ILE A 187 -1.48 17.26 4.46
N ALA A 188 -1.78 16.03 4.04
CA ALA A 188 -3.16 15.57 3.89
C ALA A 188 -3.95 15.71 5.18
N GLN A 189 -3.35 15.37 6.32
CA GLN A 189 -3.96 15.53 7.64
C GLN A 189 -4.21 16.99 7.99
N ASN A 190 -3.24 17.87 7.74
CA ASN A 190 -3.40 19.29 8.03
C ASN A 190 -4.43 19.97 7.10
N ALA A 191 -4.51 19.55 5.85
CA ALA A 191 -5.46 20.07 4.87
C ALA A 191 -6.91 19.63 5.15
N THR A 192 -7.12 18.45 5.70
CA THR A 192 -8.45 17.86 5.85
C THR A 192 -8.92 17.73 7.30
N GLY A 193 -7.99 17.70 8.26
CA GLY A 193 -8.26 17.39 9.67
C GLY A 193 -8.39 15.86 9.94
N PHE A 194 -8.25 15.01 8.92
CA PHE A 194 -8.35 13.55 9.06
C PHE A 194 -6.99 12.89 8.87
N HIS A 195 -6.71 11.84 9.66
CA HIS A 195 -5.50 11.04 9.50
C HIS A 195 -5.47 10.37 8.12
N ILE A 196 -4.27 10.16 7.57
CA ILE A 196 -4.11 9.57 6.24
C ILE A 196 -4.75 8.18 6.13
N SER A 197 -4.71 7.37 7.19
CA SER A 197 -5.36 6.05 7.22
C SER A 197 -6.86 6.16 7.02
N GLN A 198 -7.51 7.14 7.67
CA GLN A 198 -8.96 7.38 7.51
C GLN A 198 -9.29 7.85 6.09
N LEU A 199 -8.48 8.77 5.53
CA LEU A 199 -8.67 9.21 4.15
C LEU A 199 -8.56 8.06 3.15
N ILE A 200 -7.57 7.17 3.32
CA ILE A 200 -7.41 5.97 2.49
C ILE A 200 -8.61 5.03 2.67
N ARG A 201 -9.03 4.77 3.89
CA ARG A 201 -10.20 3.93 4.19
C ARG A 201 -11.46 4.44 3.50
N ASP A 202 -11.80 5.70 3.74
CA ASP A 202 -13.08 6.27 3.34
C ASP A 202 -13.16 6.56 1.83
N ARG A 203 -12.03 6.93 1.24
CA ARG A 203 -12.01 7.40 -0.16
C ARG A 203 -11.55 6.36 -1.16
N ILE A 204 -10.84 5.33 -0.72
CA ILE A 204 -10.29 4.28 -1.60
C ILE A 204 -10.78 2.90 -1.20
N LEU A 205 -10.48 2.45 0.01
CA LEU A 205 -10.69 1.05 0.36
C LEU A 205 -12.18 0.70 0.45
N THR A 206 -12.98 1.52 1.12
CA THR A 206 -14.42 1.30 1.25
C THR A 206 -15.16 1.37 -0.09
N PRO A 207 -14.97 2.42 -0.93
CA PRO A 207 -15.63 2.48 -2.24
C PRO A 207 -15.26 1.35 -3.20
N LEU A 208 -14.05 0.79 -3.05
CA LEU A 208 -13.56 -0.32 -3.89
C LEU A 208 -13.80 -1.70 -3.27
N ASN A 209 -14.53 -1.79 -2.13
CA ASN A 209 -14.76 -3.02 -1.38
C ASN A 209 -13.47 -3.77 -1.01
N MET A 210 -12.41 -3.04 -0.67
CA MET A 210 -11.12 -3.60 -0.26
C MET A 210 -11.11 -3.91 1.24
N ASP A 211 -12.08 -4.73 1.70
CA ASP A 211 -12.32 -5.00 3.11
C ASP A 211 -11.20 -5.81 3.79
N SER A 212 -10.35 -6.43 2.99
CA SER A 212 -9.18 -7.20 3.46
C SER A 212 -7.87 -6.40 3.45
N THR A 213 -7.93 -5.12 3.12
CA THR A 213 -6.80 -4.17 3.13
C THR A 213 -6.99 -3.20 4.29
N PHE A 214 -5.94 -2.98 5.06
CA PHE A 214 -5.96 -2.04 6.19
C PHE A 214 -4.62 -1.32 6.32
N TYR A 215 -4.67 -0.16 6.95
CA TYR A 215 -3.49 0.65 7.24
C TYR A 215 -2.87 0.15 8.55
N ASP A 216 -1.73 -0.54 8.45
CA ASP A 216 -1.07 -1.18 9.58
C ASP A 216 -0.74 -0.16 10.69
N VAL A 217 -0.92 -0.59 11.93
CA VAL A 217 -0.80 0.14 13.19
C VAL A 217 -2.00 1.03 13.52
N GLU A 218 -2.54 1.78 12.55
CA GLU A 218 -3.64 2.73 12.78
C GLU A 218 -5.01 2.05 12.76
N GLU A 219 -5.14 0.98 11.99
CA GLU A 219 -6.36 0.20 11.91
C GLU A 219 -6.18 -1.17 12.56
N PRO A 220 -7.25 -1.74 13.16
CA PRO A 220 -7.21 -3.10 13.70
C PRO A 220 -6.85 -4.12 12.61
N GLU A 221 -5.98 -5.05 12.93
CA GLU A 221 -5.71 -6.18 12.05
C GLU A 221 -6.97 -7.00 11.79
N ASN A 222 -7.20 -7.33 10.54
CA ASN A 222 -8.32 -8.12 10.10
C ASN A 222 -7.86 -9.36 9.35
N GLY A 223 -8.13 -10.54 9.92
CA GLY A 223 -7.80 -11.83 9.32
C GLY A 223 -6.42 -12.37 9.73
N ILE A 224 -5.93 -13.35 9.00
CA ILE A 224 -4.65 -14.00 9.26
C ILE A 224 -3.55 -13.21 8.54
N ILE A 225 -2.55 -12.78 9.27
CA ILE A 225 -1.39 -12.05 8.74
C ILE A 225 -0.27 -13.05 8.46
N ALA A 226 0.30 -13.01 7.26
CA ALA A 226 1.52 -13.75 6.96
C ALA A 226 2.71 -13.17 7.74
N HIS A 227 3.58 -14.03 8.26
CA HIS A 227 4.75 -13.60 9.01
C HIS A 227 5.67 -12.74 8.13
N ARG A 228 6.31 -11.77 8.76
CA ARG A 228 7.26 -10.84 8.13
C ARG A 228 8.68 -11.32 8.43
N TRP A 229 9.49 -11.41 7.40
CA TRP A 229 10.85 -11.91 7.50
C TRP A 229 11.86 -10.86 7.05
N TRP A 230 12.92 -10.71 7.84
CA TRP A 230 14.08 -9.90 7.47
C TRP A 230 15.36 -10.65 7.81
N ASN A 231 16.26 -10.84 6.85
CA ASN A 231 17.52 -11.59 7.03
C ASN A 231 17.35 -12.95 7.73
N ASN A 232 16.32 -13.71 7.34
CA ASN A 232 15.94 -14.99 7.94
C ASN A 232 15.47 -14.93 9.41
N VAL A 233 15.25 -13.76 9.96
CA VAL A 233 14.60 -13.58 11.25
C VAL A 233 13.11 -13.37 11.05
N ASP A 234 12.30 -14.10 11.82
CA ASP A 234 10.84 -13.93 11.85
C ASP A 234 10.48 -12.79 12.79
N TYR A 235 9.80 -11.80 12.25
CA TYR A 235 9.34 -10.61 12.96
C TYR A 235 7.83 -10.60 13.20
N ASN A 236 7.18 -11.75 13.16
CA ASN A 236 5.77 -11.81 13.48
C ASN A 236 5.52 -11.51 14.96
N ASP A 237 4.37 -10.93 15.25
CA ASP A 237 3.88 -10.55 16.59
C ASP A 237 4.67 -9.44 17.30
N THR A 238 5.93 -9.20 16.94
CA THR A 238 6.79 -8.24 17.63
C THR A 238 7.19 -7.04 16.78
N SER A 239 6.95 -7.07 15.49
CA SER A 239 7.53 -6.11 14.55
C SER A 239 6.50 -5.37 13.71
N ARG A 240 5.59 -4.70 14.37
CA ARG A 240 4.92 -3.59 13.72
C ARG A 240 5.88 -2.41 13.74
N VAL A 241 6.77 -2.33 12.77
CA VAL A 241 7.47 -1.08 12.53
C VAL A 241 6.44 -0.11 11.97
N GLY A 242 5.68 0.48 12.89
CA GLY A 242 4.79 1.58 12.57
C GLY A 242 5.62 2.81 12.29
N LEU A 243 6.11 2.88 11.07
CA LEU A 243 6.43 4.16 10.48
C LEU A 243 5.08 4.70 10.01
N ASN A 244 4.44 5.49 10.87
CA ASN A 244 3.25 6.23 10.48
C ASN A 244 3.65 7.16 9.33
N THR A 245 3.42 6.70 8.12
CA THR A 245 3.64 7.48 6.89
C THR A 245 2.36 8.20 6.53
#